data_4a23fcda66d494386bd48a622d824b18
#
_entry.id   4a23fcda66d494386bd48a622d824b18
#
_cell.length_a   1.000
_cell.length_b   1.000
_cell.length_c   1.000
_cell.angle_alpha   90.00
_cell.angle_beta   90.00
_cell.angle_gamma   90.00
#
_symmetry.space_group_name_H-M   'P 1'
#
loop_
_entity.id
_entity.type
_entity.pdbx_description
1 polymer ?
#
loop_
_entity_poly.entity_id
_entity_poly.type
_entity_poly.pdbx_seq_one_letter_code
_entity_poly.pdbx_strand_id
1 'polypeptide(L)'
;MLLPTCGQRTRFVYKHRDMFRHIGKQLMFQPRNFPSDPDLISLGDNVMVSANVSFLCHDIASELLNKKYHTTEFKKKFSCIEVGNNVMIGTRTLIMPNVKIGDDVIIAAGSVVTKDIPSGSIVAGVPAKVIGSFEDFVERRRKTSDKQEETTEERWQRFYEQRSESL
;
A
#
# COMPACT_ATOMS: atom_id res chain seq x y z
N MET A 1 -0.52 17.42 -13.27
CA MET A 1 -1.71 18.03 -12.64
C MET A 1 -1.65 17.77 -11.14
N LEU A 2 -1.60 18.82 -10.32
CA LEU A 2 -1.56 18.67 -8.85
C LEU A 2 -2.99 18.51 -8.33
N LEU A 3 -3.30 17.33 -7.81
CA LEU A 3 -4.54 17.07 -7.07
C LEU A 3 -4.25 17.17 -5.57
N PRO A 4 -4.54 18.30 -4.91
CA PRO A 4 -4.02 18.61 -3.59
C PRO A 4 -4.61 17.73 -2.48
N THR A 5 -5.88 17.31 -2.59
CA THR A 5 -6.53 16.52 -1.54
C THR A 5 -6.64 15.03 -1.87
N CYS A 6 -6.72 14.19 -0.83
CA CYS A 6 -6.96 12.74 -0.98
C CYS A 6 -8.27 12.47 -1.76
N GLY A 7 -9.36 13.17 -1.40
CA GLY A 7 -10.64 13.00 -2.08
C GLY A 7 -10.61 13.31 -3.57
N GLN A 8 -9.83 14.33 -3.98
CA GLN A 8 -9.65 14.64 -5.40
C GLN A 8 -8.87 13.55 -6.13
N ARG A 9 -7.82 12.99 -5.51
CA ARG A 9 -7.05 11.88 -6.09
C ARG A 9 -7.89 10.61 -6.23
N THR A 10 -8.64 10.25 -5.20
CA THR A 10 -9.58 9.13 -5.25
C THR A 10 -10.63 9.31 -6.35
N ARG A 11 -11.23 10.50 -6.44
CA ARG A 11 -12.20 10.81 -7.52
C ARG A 11 -11.57 10.74 -8.91
N PHE A 12 -10.31 11.17 -9.04
CA PHE A 12 -9.56 11.05 -10.30
C PHE A 12 -9.38 9.59 -10.70
N VAL A 13 -8.97 8.71 -9.77
CA VAL A 13 -8.84 7.26 -10.04
C VAL A 13 -10.17 6.67 -10.49
N TYR A 14 -11.28 6.97 -9.80
CA TYR A 14 -12.60 6.48 -10.21
C TYR A 14 -13.05 6.99 -11.59
N LYS A 15 -12.71 8.23 -11.92
CA LYS A 15 -13.01 8.80 -13.24
C LYS A 15 -12.24 8.10 -14.38
N HIS A 16 -11.06 7.59 -14.07
CA HIS A 16 -10.14 6.92 -14.99
C HIS A 16 -9.93 5.44 -14.66
N ARG A 17 -10.95 4.81 -14.06
CA ARG A 17 -10.88 3.42 -13.63
C ARG A 17 -10.70 2.42 -14.79
N ASP A 18 -11.10 2.79 -15.97
CA ASP A 18 -10.90 2.07 -17.23
C ASP A 18 -9.42 1.91 -17.62
N MET A 19 -8.52 2.72 -17.07
CA MET A 19 -7.07 2.58 -17.22
C MET A 19 -6.51 1.43 -16.38
N PHE A 20 -7.20 1.02 -15.31
CA PHE A 20 -6.78 -0.08 -14.43
C PHE A 20 -7.36 -1.42 -14.88
N ARG A 21 -6.70 -2.51 -14.51
CA ARG A 21 -7.29 -3.84 -14.70
C ARG A 21 -8.62 -3.95 -13.96
N HIS A 22 -8.67 -3.45 -12.72
CA HIS A 22 -9.88 -3.39 -11.90
C HIS A 22 -9.73 -2.34 -10.80
N ILE A 23 -10.82 -1.65 -10.49
CA ILE A 23 -10.96 -0.79 -9.31
C ILE A 23 -12.29 -1.10 -8.64
N GLY A 24 -12.22 -1.66 -7.44
CA GLY A 24 -13.37 -1.98 -6.60
C GLY A 24 -14.01 -0.75 -5.95
N LYS A 25 -14.95 -1.00 -5.07
CA LYS A 25 -15.69 0.03 -4.32
C LYS A 25 -14.90 0.49 -3.09
N GLN A 26 -15.25 1.66 -2.54
CA GLN A 26 -14.68 2.21 -1.29
C GLN A 26 -13.15 2.36 -1.31
N LEU A 27 -12.58 2.64 -2.48
CA LEU A 27 -11.15 2.97 -2.60
C LEU A 27 -10.85 4.32 -1.94
N MET A 28 -9.76 4.40 -1.16
CA MET A 28 -9.10 5.64 -0.78
C MET A 28 -7.70 5.67 -1.43
N PHE A 29 -7.41 6.66 -2.27
CA PHE A 29 -6.15 6.76 -2.98
C PHE A 29 -5.43 8.07 -2.66
N GLN A 30 -4.32 7.98 -1.89
CA GLN A 30 -3.54 9.13 -1.45
C GLN A 30 -2.26 9.40 -2.26
N PRO A 31 -1.68 8.46 -3.04
CA PRO A 31 -0.47 8.74 -3.80
C PRO A 31 -0.63 9.95 -4.73
N ARG A 32 0.42 10.75 -4.85
CA ARG A 32 0.46 11.88 -5.78
C ARG A 32 0.92 11.47 -7.17
N ASN A 33 1.73 10.42 -7.23
CA ASN A 33 2.20 9.83 -8.48
C ASN A 33 1.22 8.75 -8.91
N PHE A 34 0.76 8.85 -10.15
CA PHE A 34 -0.06 7.83 -10.77
C PHE A 34 0.84 6.67 -11.22
N PRO A 35 0.39 5.40 -11.10
CA PRO A 35 1.18 4.27 -11.58
C PRO A 35 1.49 4.38 -13.08
N SER A 36 2.68 3.92 -13.49
CA SER A 36 3.07 3.96 -14.91
C SER A 36 2.27 2.98 -15.76
N ASP A 37 1.90 1.83 -15.18
CA ASP A 37 1.22 0.73 -15.86
C ASP A 37 -0.06 0.36 -15.09
N PRO A 38 -1.09 1.23 -15.07
CA PRO A 38 -2.29 1.00 -14.28
C PRO A 38 -3.11 -0.19 -14.78
N ASP A 39 -3.02 -0.54 -16.05
CA ASP A 39 -3.65 -1.71 -16.67
C ASP A 39 -3.13 -3.06 -16.14
N LEU A 40 -1.97 -3.06 -15.49
CA LEU A 40 -1.39 -4.21 -14.79
C LEU A 40 -1.72 -4.26 -13.30
N ILE A 41 -2.57 -3.35 -12.80
CA ILE A 41 -2.93 -3.24 -11.39
C ILE A 41 -4.42 -3.48 -11.19
N SER A 42 -4.73 -4.41 -10.28
CA SER A 42 -6.08 -4.70 -9.80
C SER A 42 -6.18 -4.35 -8.31
N LEU A 43 -7.17 -3.52 -7.95
CA LEU A 43 -7.49 -3.17 -6.57
C LEU A 43 -8.91 -3.61 -6.26
N GLY A 44 -9.09 -4.41 -5.21
CA GLY A 44 -10.39 -4.89 -4.73
C GLY A 44 -11.22 -3.83 -4.02
N ASP A 45 -12.22 -4.28 -3.29
CA ASP A 45 -13.11 -3.43 -2.50
C ASP A 45 -12.45 -3.00 -1.19
N ASN A 46 -12.78 -1.80 -0.70
CA ASN A 46 -12.30 -1.26 0.58
C ASN A 46 -10.75 -1.25 0.68
N VAL A 47 -10.08 -0.72 -0.34
CA VAL A 47 -8.62 -0.61 -0.38
C VAL A 47 -8.18 0.80 -0.01
N MET A 48 -7.31 0.91 1.01
CA MET A 48 -6.73 2.16 1.48
C MET A 48 -5.27 2.27 1.04
N VAL A 49 -5.00 3.06 0.01
CA VAL A 49 -3.64 3.32 -0.49
C VAL A 49 -3.13 4.63 0.08
N SER A 50 -2.21 4.55 1.04
CA SER A 50 -1.65 5.73 1.73
C SER A 50 -0.68 6.53 0.84
N ALA A 51 -0.24 7.68 1.34
CA ALA A 51 0.64 8.59 0.60
C ALA A 51 1.97 7.93 0.19
N ASN A 52 2.44 8.27 -1.00
CA ASN A 52 3.73 7.83 -1.55
C ASN A 52 3.88 6.29 -1.67
N VAL A 53 2.80 5.55 -1.72
CA VAL A 53 2.82 4.14 -2.14
C VAL A 53 3.16 4.09 -3.61
N SER A 54 4.02 3.14 -3.99
CA SER A 54 4.44 2.90 -5.37
C SER A 54 4.16 1.45 -5.78
N PHE A 55 3.60 1.29 -6.98
CA PHE A 55 3.39 0.00 -7.62
C PHE A 55 4.38 -0.11 -8.78
N LEU A 56 5.25 -1.10 -8.77
CA LEU A 56 6.19 -1.39 -9.85
C LEU A 56 5.70 -2.60 -10.64
N CYS A 57 5.38 -2.38 -11.91
CA CYS A 57 4.93 -3.45 -12.80
C CYS A 57 6.00 -3.86 -13.83
N HIS A 58 7.10 -3.12 -13.93
CA HIS A 58 8.21 -3.43 -14.83
C HIS A 58 9.56 -2.94 -14.29
N ASP A 59 10.63 -3.40 -14.89
CA ASP A 59 12.00 -2.91 -14.70
C ASP A 59 12.59 -2.34 -15.98
N ILE A 60 13.75 -1.69 -15.87
CA ILE A 60 14.51 -1.15 -16.98
C ILE A 60 15.82 -1.91 -17.26
N ALA A 61 15.99 -3.10 -16.67
CA ALA A 61 17.21 -3.87 -16.78
C ALA A 61 17.55 -4.24 -18.23
N SER A 62 16.52 -4.51 -19.06
CA SER A 62 16.69 -4.78 -20.48
C SER A 62 17.41 -3.66 -21.24
N GLU A 63 17.16 -2.39 -20.89
CA GLU A 63 17.83 -1.26 -21.54
C GLU A 63 19.33 -1.22 -21.19
N LEU A 64 19.66 -1.46 -19.91
CA LEU A 64 21.05 -1.55 -19.45
C LEU A 64 21.78 -2.69 -20.18
N LEU A 65 21.18 -3.88 -20.19
CA LEU A 65 21.79 -5.07 -20.78
C LEU A 65 21.98 -4.92 -22.30
N ASN A 66 20.98 -4.43 -23.02
CA ASN A 66 21.08 -4.20 -24.47
C ASN A 66 22.19 -3.20 -24.82
N LYS A 67 22.31 -2.11 -24.04
CA LYS A 67 23.40 -1.14 -24.24
C LYS A 67 24.78 -1.76 -23.94
N LYS A 68 24.90 -2.51 -22.83
CA LYS A 68 26.16 -3.15 -22.43
C LYS A 68 26.66 -4.17 -23.44
N TYR A 69 25.76 -4.98 -23.98
CA TYR A 69 26.10 -6.08 -24.89
C TYR A 69 25.89 -5.75 -26.38
N HIS A 70 25.53 -4.50 -26.71
CA HIS A 70 25.27 -4.03 -28.08
C HIS A 70 24.26 -4.92 -28.83
N THR A 71 23.14 -5.28 -28.16
CA THR A 71 22.11 -6.20 -28.68
C THR A 71 20.71 -5.63 -28.44
N THR A 72 19.69 -6.31 -28.97
CA THR A 72 18.27 -6.03 -28.75
C THR A 72 17.51 -7.25 -28.23
N GLU A 73 18.24 -8.28 -27.79
CA GLU A 73 17.65 -9.56 -27.36
C GLU A 73 16.92 -9.49 -26.03
N PHE A 74 17.38 -8.64 -25.10
CA PHE A 74 16.74 -8.49 -23.81
C PHE A 74 15.45 -7.68 -23.93
N LYS A 75 14.33 -8.31 -23.57
CA LYS A 75 13.01 -7.67 -23.63
C LYS A 75 12.61 -7.15 -22.24
N LYS A 76 11.89 -6.02 -22.23
CA LYS A 76 11.32 -5.46 -21.01
C LYS A 76 10.32 -6.46 -20.40
N LYS A 77 10.45 -6.72 -19.11
CA LYS A 77 9.54 -7.61 -18.38
C LYS A 77 8.48 -6.79 -17.70
N PHE A 78 7.24 -7.18 -17.90
CA PHE A 78 6.07 -6.63 -17.22
C PHE A 78 5.41 -7.70 -16.37
N SER A 79 4.86 -7.32 -15.23
CA SER A 79 4.15 -8.23 -14.33
C SER A 79 3.01 -7.51 -13.62
N CYS A 80 1.96 -8.25 -13.32
CA CYS A 80 0.76 -7.71 -12.68
C CYS A 80 0.94 -7.58 -11.17
N ILE A 81 0.12 -6.72 -10.57
CA ILE A 81 -0.08 -6.60 -9.13
C ILE A 81 -1.58 -6.74 -8.87
N GLU A 82 -1.93 -7.67 -7.98
CA GLU A 82 -3.31 -7.88 -7.54
C GLU A 82 -3.42 -7.60 -6.05
N VAL A 83 -4.39 -6.76 -5.68
CA VAL A 83 -4.71 -6.43 -4.29
C VAL A 83 -6.16 -6.84 -4.03
N GLY A 84 -6.36 -7.69 -3.02
CA GLY A 84 -7.66 -8.16 -2.59
C GLY A 84 -8.50 -7.10 -1.89
N ASN A 85 -9.45 -7.54 -1.08
CA ASN A 85 -10.42 -6.69 -0.39
C ASN A 85 -9.97 -6.37 1.04
N ASN A 86 -10.45 -5.25 1.62
CA ASN A 86 -10.13 -4.82 2.99
C ASN A 86 -8.62 -4.70 3.21
N VAL A 87 -7.92 -4.04 2.31
CA VAL A 87 -6.45 -3.92 2.37
C VAL A 87 -6.03 -2.49 2.70
N MET A 88 -5.17 -2.34 3.70
CA MET A 88 -4.50 -1.08 4.01
C MET A 88 -3.02 -1.14 3.62
N ILE A 89 -2.59 -0.24 2.75
CA ILE A 89 -1.20 -0.11 2.32
C ILE A 89 -0.61 1.16 2.94
N GLY A 90 0.31 0.97 3.88
CA GLY A 90 0.94 2.04 4.63
C GLY A 90 1.79 2.98 3.78
N THR A 91 1.99 4.19 4.28
CA THR A 91 2.75 5.26 3.60
C THR A 91 4.15 4.79 3.19
N ARG A 92 4.61 5.20 1.98
CA ARG A 92 5.93 4.86 1.41
C ARG A 92 6.18 3.36 1.22
N THR A 93 5.14 2.56 1.13
CA THR A 93 5.28 1.14 0.75
C THR A 93 5.60 1.04 -0.73
N LEU A 94 6.51 0.12 -1.06
CA LEU A 94 6.84 -0.28 -2.43
C LEU A 94 6.32 -1.70 -2.68
N ILE A 95 5.49 -1.88 -3.69
CA ILE A 95 5.00 -3.19 -4.12
C ILE A 95 5.73 -3.57 -5.41
N MET A 96 6.44 -4.69 -5.36
CA MET A 96 7.26 -5.19 -6.46
C MET A 96 6.41 -5.92 -7.50
N PRO A 97 6.93 -6.11 -8.72
CA PRO A 97 6.22 -6.83 -9.78
C PRO A 97 5.87 -8.26 -9.37
N ASN A 98 4.79 -8.79 -9.94
CA ASN A 98 4.33 -10.17 -9.74
C ASN A 98 3.97 -10.49 -8.27
N VAL A 99 3.28 -9.57 -7.61
CA VAL A 99 2.82 -9.72 -6.22
C VAL A 99 1.29 -9.78 -6.19
N LYS A 100 0.79 -10.77 -5.47
CA LYS A 100 -0.62 -10.89 -5.05
C LYS A 100 -0.75 -10.64 -3.56
N ILE A 101 -1.63 -9.73 -3.18
CA ILE A 101 -2.00 -9.42 -1.80
C ILE A 101 -3.41 -9.94 -1.57
N GLY A 102 -3.57 -10.80 -0.58
CA GLY A 102 -4.86 -11.38 -0.21
C GLY A 102 -5.83 -10.38 0.43
N ASP A 103 -6.94 -10.89 0.92
CA ASP A 103 -7.95 -10.10 1.63
C ASP A 103 -7.56 -9.89 3.11
N ASP A 104 -8.13 -8.85 3.74
CA ASP A 104 -7.92 -8.55 5.16
C ASP A 104 -6.43 -8.42 5.51
N VAL A 105 -5.72 -7.53 4.80
CA VAL A 105 -4.28 -7.32 4.94
C VAL A 105 -3.95 -5.90 5.37
N ILE A 106 -3.02 -5.78 6.30
CA ILE A 106 -2.39 -4.50 6.65
C ILE A 106 -0.90 -4.56 6.31
N ILE A 107 -0.45 -3.64 5.45
CA ILE A 107 0.96 -3.45 5.15
C ILE A 107 1.44 -2.21 5.89
N ALA A 108 2.40 -2.39 6.79
CA ALA A 108 2.98 -1.28 7.56
C ALA A 108 3.73 -0.29 6.66
N ALA A 109 3.78 0.96 7.10
CA ALA A 109 4.49 2.02 6.37
C ALA A 109 5.96 1.69 6.12
N GLY A 110 6.51 2.11 4.98
CA GLY A 110 7.90 1.91 4.60
C GLY A 110 8.29 0.48 4.21
N SER A 111 7.31 -0.40 4.01
CA SER A 111 7.57 -1.80 3.64
C SER A 111 7.93 -1.94 2.16
N VAL A 112 8.73 -2.98 1.83
CA VAL A 112 8.98 -3.42 0.45
C VAL A 112 8.42 -4.83 0.28
N VAL A 113 7.32 -4.92 -0.47
CA VAL A 113 6.62 -6.19 -0.71
C VAL A 113 7.22 -6.85 -1.95
N THR A 114 7.90 -7.96 -1.75
CA THR A 114 8.62 -8.71 -2.80
C THR A 114 8.02 -10.08 -3.09
N LYS A 115 7.03 -10.51 -2.32
CA LYS A 115 6.35 -11.81 -2.42
C LYS A 115 4.88 -11.64 -2.10
N ASP A 116 4.09 -12.63 -2.49
CA ASP A 116 2.68 -12.70 -2.17
C ASP A 116 2.42 -12.60 -0.66
N ILE A 117 1.33 -11.94 -0.31
CA ILE A 117 0.88 -11.79 1.08
C ILE A 117 -0.41 -12.59 1.24
N PRO A 118 -0.44 -13.58 2.16
CA PRO A 118 -1.66 -14.34 2.44
C PRO A 118 -2.72 -13.47 3.10
N SER A 119 -3.98 -13.82 2.87
CA SER A 119 -5.13 -13.17 3.54
C SER A 119 -5.01 -13.24 5.05
N GLY A 120 -5.60 -12.27 5.76
CA GLY A 120 -5.61 -12.20 7.21
C GLY A 120 -4.27 -11.80 7.84
N SER A 121 -3.36 -11.17 7.09
CA SER A 121 -1.99 -10.91 7.55
C SER A 121 -1.72 -9.44 7.83
N ILE A 122 -0.87 -9.20 8.82
CA ILE A 122 -0.16 -7.93 8.99
C ILE A 122 1.30 -8.15 8.60
N VAL A 123 1.82 -7.31 7.70
CA VAL A 123 3.20 -7.42 7.22
C VAL A 123 3.96 -6.10 7.41
N ALA A 124 5.28 -6.22 7.63
CA ALA A 124 6.18 -5.07 7.75
C ALA A 124 7.59 -5.42 7.30
N GLY A 125 8.37 -4.38 6.97
CA GLY A 125 9.82 -4.45 6.77
C GLY A 125 10.28 -4.48 5.33
N VAL A 126 11.61 -4.62 5.16
CA VAL A 126 12.33 -4.67 3.89
C VAL A 126 13.28 -5.87 3.90
N PRO A 127 12.95 -6.97 3.20
CA PRO A 127 11.65 -7.25 2.57
C PRO A 127 10.53 -7.45 3.60
N ALA A 128 9.29 -7.20 3.19
CA ALA A 128 8.12 -7.36 4.05
C ALA A 128 7.93 -8.82 4.47
N LYS A 129 7.64 -9.02 5.77
CA LYS A 129 7.35 -10.33 6.37
C LYS A 129 6.09 -10.24 7.21
N VAL A 130 5.39 -11.35 7.36
CA VAL A 130 4.25 -11.45 8.29
C VAL A 130 4.74 -11.23 9.72
N ILE A 131 4.11 -10.28 10.42
CA ILE A 131 4.42 -9.90 11.79
C ILE A 131 3.24 -10.07 12.75
N GLY A 132 2.08 -10.44 12.23
CA GLY A 132 0.86 -10.65 13.01
C GLY A 132 -0.34 -11.00 12.16
N SER A 133 -1.47 -11.22 12.82
CA SER A 133 -2.75 -11.47 12.15
C SER A 133 -3.64 -10.23 12.14
N PHE A 134 -4.47 -10.13 11.12
CA PHE A 134 -5.47 -9.08 10.99
C PHE A 134 -6.50 -9.15 12.13
N GLU A 135 -6.94 -10.35 12.50
CA GLU A 135 -7.94 -10.56 13.56
C GLU A 135 -7.41 -10.09 14.94
N ASP A 136 -6.18 -10.46 15.31
CA ASP A 136 -5.56 -9.96 16.55
C ASP A 136 -5.47 -8.42 16.58
N PHE A 137 -5.23 -7.80 15.43
CA PHE A 137 -5.24 -6.35 15.32
C PHE A 137 -6.63 -5.79 15.55
N VAL A 138 -7.67 -6.38 14.96
CA VAL A 138 -9.06 -5.98 15.13
C VAL A 138 -9.47 -6.09 16.60
N GLU A 139 -9.15 -7.20 17.27
CA GLU A 139 -9.45 -7.39 18.67
C GLU A 139 -8.78 -6.35 19.58
N ARG A 140 -7.50 -6.06 19.35
CA ARG A 140 -6.79 -4.99 20.07
C ARG A 140 -7.43 -3.62 19.85
N ARG A 141 -7.87 -3.32 18.62
CA ARG A 141 -8.54 -2.06 18.31
C ARG A 141 -9.90 -1.95 18.99
N ARG A 142 -10.69 -3.03 19.01
CA ARG A 142 -11.99 -3.05 19.73
C ARG A 142 -11.83 -2.72 21.20
N LYS A 143 -10.85 -3.31 21.88
CA LYS A 143 -10.56 -3.05 23.30
C LYS A 143 -10.15 -1.58 23.60
N THR A 144 -9.68 -0.86 22.60
CA THR A 144 -9.26 0.55 22.75
C THR A 144 -10.27 1.55 22.17
N SER A 145 -11.32 1.09 21.48
CA SER A 145 -12.32 1.95 20.83
C SER A 145 -13.34 2.57 21.78
N ASP A 146 -13.48 2.04 22.98
CA ASP A 146 -14.44 2.53 23.99
C ASP A 146 -13.98 3.82 24.70
N LYS A 147 -12.81 4.34 24.35
CA LYS A 147 -12.35 5.62 24.89
C LYS A 147 -12.95 6.76 24.07
N GLN A 148 -13.59 7.70 24.77
CA GLN A 148 -14.05 8.98 24.20
C GLN A 148 -12.99 9.62 23.31
N GLU A 149 -13.41 10.37 22.29
CA GLU A 149 -12.47 11.11 21.47
C GLU A 149 -11.67 12.09 22.32
N GLU A 150 -10.41 11.79 22.53
CA GLU A 150 -9.47 12.65 23.25
C GLU A 150 -9.22 13.93 22.46
N THR A 151 -9.16 15.05 23.17
CA THR A 151 -8.66 16.33 22.64
C THR A 151 -7.17 16.23 22.30
N THR A 152 -6.66 17.19 21.56
CA THR A 152 -5.23 17.26 21.24
C THR A 152 -4.37 17.36 22.50
N GLU A 153 -4.83 18.13 23.50
CA GLU A 153 -4.12 18.32 24.76
C GLU A 153 -4.07 17.04 25.60
N GLU A 154 -5.18 16.33 25.73
CA GLU A 154 -5.23 15.04 26.42
C GLU A 154 -4.31 13.99 25.76
N ARG A 155 -4.19 14.01 24.41
CA ARG A 155 -3.24 13.13 23.68
C ARG A 155 -1.79 13.45 24.04
N TRP A 156 -1.44 14.74 24.15
CA TRP A 156 -0.10 15.14 24.55
C TRP A 156 0.21 14.79 26.01
N GLN A 157 -0.74 15.01 26.92
CA GLN A 157 -0.60 14.64 28.33
C GLN A 157 -0.35 13.14 28.47
N ARG A 158 -1.17 12.31 27.85
CA ARG A 158 -0.99 10.84 27.86
C ARG A 158 0.36 10.43 27.24
N PHE A 159 0.80 11.11 26.20
CA PHE A 159 2.10 10.85 25.58
C PHE A 159 3.27 11.09 26.54
N TYR A 160 3.22 12.11 27.37
CA TYR A 160 4.26 12.40 28.38
C TYR A 160 4.18 11.45 29.57
N GLU A 161 3.00 11.13 30.05
CA GLU A 161 2.79 10.19 31.16
C GLU A 161 3.38 8.81 30.84
N GLN A 162 3.12 8.25 29.68
CA GLN A 162 3.65 6.96 29.25
C GLN A 162 5.18 6.91 29.18
N ARG A 163 5.85 8.04 29.06
CA ARG A 163 7.32 8.13 29.01
C ARG A 163 7.96 8.35 30.34
N SER A 164 7.25 8.96 31.29
CA SER A 164 7.74 9.13 32.67
C SER A 164 7.75 7.81 33.45
N GLU A 165 6.91 6.85 33.07
CA GLU A 165 6.87 5.49 33.66
C GLU A 165 7.94 4.54 33.08
N SER A 166 8.63 4.91 31.99
CA SER A 166 9.61 4.07 31.30
C SER A 166 11.08 4.50 31.54
N LEU A 167 11.32 5.48 32.42
CA LEU A 167 12.63 5.92 32.93
C LEU A 167 12.83 5.52 34.38
#